data_1a4f18c9a222984eec461e9bac9b2858
#
_entry.id   1a4f18c9a222984eec461e9bac9b2858
#
_cell.length_a   1.000
_cell.length_b   1.000
_cell.length_c   1.000
_cell.angle_alpha   90.00
_cell.angle_beta   90.00
_cell.angle_gamma   90.00
#
_symmetry.space_group_name_H-M   'P 1'
#
loop_
_entity.id
_entity.type
_entity.pdbx_description
1 polymer ?
#
loop_
_entity_poly.entity_id
_entity_poly.type
_entity_poly.pdbx_seq_one_letter_code
_entity_poly.pdbx_strand_id
1 'polypeptide(L)'
;MLNSLLPDHHLPAISVSGIAYDSRKVQSGDLFLATRGDQVDGRQFVNNVAGTAAAVLCESPYRSVCGNDFEVRDLSAHKGMIASRFYQEPSKSLKVIAVTGTNGKTSVSHYVAQALSLLQQPCGVVGTLGAGLNSDLEDVGMTTPDAVDLQRMLFEMRGKGADAVCLEASSHGLVQGRLNGTRIETAIFTNISRDHLDYHSDFDHYKEAKKQLFEWPDLKHAVINLDDEFGEVLANEMIARLEIPSRKMDEQSVGCGTGCITFSLKRPDADVYCDSIEYKSTG
;
A
#
# COMPACT_ATOMS: atom_id res chain seq x y z
N MET A 1 3.05 3.09 23.63
CA MET A 1 3.68 2.06 24.49
C MET A 1 3.92 0.81 23.67
N LEU A 2 5.05 0.10 23.85
CA LEU A 2 5.42 -1.08 23.05
C LEU A 2 4.33 -2.16 23.06
N ASN A 3 3.81 -2.51 24.22
CA ASN A 3 2.78 -3.55 24.37
C ASN A 3 1.46 -3.22 23.63
N SER A 4 1.14 -1.95 23.37
CA SER A 4 -0.04 -1.58 22.60
C SER A 4 0.17 -1.72 21.08
N LEU A 5 1.41 -1.84 20.61
CA LEU A 5 1.72 -2.02 19.19
C LEU A 5 1.53 -3.48 18.74
N LEU A 6 1.71 -4.44 19.67
CA LEU A 6 1.47 -5.86 19.46
C LEU A 6 0.74 -6.45 20.69
N PRO A 7 -0.55 -6.23 20.85
CA PRO A 7 -1.31 -6.59 22.05
C PRO A 7 -1.37 -8.10 22.30
N ASP A 8 -1.29 -8.91 21.26
CA ASP A 8 -1.33 -10.37 21.33
C ASP A 8 0.01 -10.99 21.75
N HIS A 9 1.05 -10.16 21.93
CA HIS A 9 2.38 -10.56 22.41
C HIS A 9 2.61 -10.03 23.82
N HIS A 10 3.17 -10.85 24.69
CA HIS A 10 3.47 -10.47 26.08
C HIS A 10 4.69 -9.54 26.16
N LEU A 11 4.58 -8.34 25.56
CA LEU A 11 5.65 -7.34 25.57
C LEU A 11 5.50 -6.38 26.77
N PRO A 12 6.62 -5.88 27.32
CA PRO A 12 6.58 -4.92 28.41
C PRO A 12 6.04 -3.57 27.99
N ALA A 13 5.55 -2.78 28.96
CA ALA A 13 5.06 -1.44 28.74
C ALA A 13 6.22 -0.42 28.66
N ILE A 14 7.00 -0.47 27.58
CA ILE A 14 8.11 0.45 27.29
C ILE A 14 7.57 1.61 26.45
N SER A 15 7.93 2.85 26.81
CA SER A 15 7.65 4.02 25.99
C SER A 15 8.58 4.05 24.78
N VAL A 16 8.02 4.26 23.59
CA VAL A 16 8.77 4.40 22.34
C VAL A 16 8.40 5.70 21.64
N SER A 17 9.40 6.44 21.13
CA SER A 17 9.24 7.75 20.51
C SER A 17 9.32 7.75 18.98
N GLY A 18 9.85 6.66 18.39
CA GLY A 18 9.96 6.46 16.96
C GLY A 18 10.02 4.98 16.61
N ILE A 19 10.02 4.69 15.31
CA ILE A 19 10.23 3.33 14.76
C ILE A 19 11.32 3.41 13.69
N ALA A 20 12.30 2.50 13.78
CA ALA A 20 13.34 2.31 12.79
C ALA A 20 13.44 0.84 12.36
N TYR A 21 13.72 0.58 11.11
CA TYR A 21 14.03 -0.74 10.54
C TYR A 21 15.42 -0.77 9.90
N ASP A 22 16.07 0.39 9.78
CA ASP A 22 17.46 0.56 9.39
C ASP A 22 18.28 0.96 10.63
N SER A 23 19.23 0.11 11.03
CA SER A 23 20.05 0.31 12.24
C SER A 23 20.84 1.63 12.24
N ARG A 24 21.16 2.18 11.06
CA ARG A 24 21.89 3.44 10.88
C ARG A 24 21.03 4.67 11.20
N LYS A 25 19.71 4.51 11.19
CA LYS A 25 18.71 5.58 11.43
C LYS A 25 18.12 5.56 12.83
N VAL A 26 18.51 4.60 13.67
CA VAL A 26 17.98 4.45 15.04
C VAL A 26 18.40 5.66 15.88
N GLN A 27 17.39 6.28 16.50
CA GLN A 27 17.55 7.39 17.44
C GLN A 27 17.22 6.95 18.86
N SER A 28 17.61 7.78 19.85
CA SER A 28 17.30 7.52 21.24
C SER A 28 15.80 7.45 21.49
N GLY A 29 15.36 6.36 22.11
CA GLY A 29 13.94 6.13 22.39
C GLY A 29 13.18 5.39 21.28
N ASP A 30 13.81 5.05 20.16
CA ASP A 30 13.15 4.33 19.06
C ASP A 30 12.89 2.86 19.40
N LEU A 31 11.88 2.31 18.75
CA LEU A 31 11.69 0.89 18.54
C LEU A 31 12.44 0.47 17.27
N PHE A 32 13.40 -0.44 17.40
CA PHE A 32 14.06 -1.03 16.25
C PHE A 32 13.39 -2.35 15.86
N LEU A 33 13.05 -2.51 14.58
CA LEU A 33 12.47 -3.72 14.01
C LEU A 33 13.56 -4.51 13.26
N ALA A 34 14.11 -5.51 13.94
CA ALA A 34 15.17 -6.38 13.43
C ALA A 34 14.59 -7.56 12.65
N THR A 35 14.08 -7.30 11.45
CA THR A 35 13.51 -8.29 10.52
C THR A 35 14.59 -8.96 9.68
N ARG A 36 14.27 -10.13 9.12
CA ARG A 36 15.08 -10.74 8.06
C ARG A 36 14.72 -10.07 6.75
N GLY A 37 15.68 -9.41 6.13
CA GLY A 37 15.55 -8.92 4.77
C GLY A 37 16.13 -9.91 3.76
N ASP A 38 15.81 -9.73 2.47
CA ASP A 38 16.28 -10.60 1.38
C ASP A 38 17.81 -10.57 1.23
N GLN A 39 18.44 -9.44 1.50
CA GLN A 39 19.88 -9.24 1.37
C GLN A 39 20.62 -9.14 2.70
N VAL A 40 19.95 -8.63 3.73
CA VAL A 40 20.57 -8.32 5.03
C VAL A 40 19.65 -8.75 6.15
N ASP A 41 20.18 -9.53 7.10
CA ASP A 41 19.48 -9.91 8.31
C ASP A 41 19.63 -8.79 9.36
N GLY A 42 18.55 -8.07 9.66
CA GLY A 42 18.52 -6.96 10.60
C GLY A 42 18.93 -7.34 12.02
N ARG A 43 18.80 -8.64 12.41
CA ARG A 43 19.14 -9.15 13.74
C ARG A 43 20.65 -9.06 14.06
N GLN A 44 21.51 -9.04 13.04
CA GLN A 44 22.96 -8.87 13.23
C GLN A 44 23.33 -7.50 13.83
N PHE A 45 22.43 -6.52 13.73
CA PHE A 45 22.67 -5.15 14.20
C PHE A 45 22.12 -4.87 15.61
N VAL A 46 21.52 -5.85 16.28
CA VAL A 46 20.89 -5.67 17.60
C VAL A 46 21.88 -5.07 18.60
N ASN A 47 23.09 -5.62 18.69
CA ASN A 47 24.12 -5.11 19.60
C ASN A 47 24.51 -3.66 19.30
N ASN A 48 24.45 -3.22 18.06
CA ASN A 48 24.82 -1.88 17.65
C ASN A 48 23.80 -0.82 18.10
N VAL A 49 22.54 -1.22 18.26
CA VAL A 49 21.42 -0.31 18.56
C VAL A 49 20.90 -0.45 19.99
N ALA A 50 21.25 -1.52 20.70
CA ALA A 50 20.73 -1.84 22.03
C ALA A 50 20.92 -0.74 23.08
N GLY A 51 22.00 0.02 22.99
CA GLY A 51 22.29 1.16 23.88
C GLY A 51 21.55 2.46 23.50
N THR A 52 20.93 2.51 22.33
CA THR A 52 20.25 3.69 21.78
C THR A 52 18.73 3.48 21.71
N ALA A 53 18.32 2.32 21.21
CA ALA A 53 16.92 1.97 21.09
C ALA A 53 16.27 1.75 22.46
N ALA A 54 15.03 2.22 22.63
CA ALA A 54 14.23 1.90 23.82
C ALA A 54 13.88 0.42 23.89
N ALA A 55 13.61 -0.19 22.73
CA ALA A 55 13.34 -1.61 22.58
C ALA A 55 13.73 -2.11 21.19
N VAL A 56 14.00 -3.39 21.08
CA VAL A 56 14.28 -4.08 19.81
C VAL A 56 13.32 -5.25 19.68
N LEU A 57 12.57 -5.33 18.56
CA LEU A 57 11.84 -6.53 18.19
C LEU A 57 12.64 -7.32 17.18
N CYS A 58 12.85 -8.60 17.44
CA CYS A 58 13.68 -9.49 16.64
C CYS A 58 12.85 -10.60 16.02
N GLU A 59 13.00 -10.80 14.70
CA GLU A 59 12.37 -11.90 13.98
C GLU A 59 12.79 -13.26 14.54
N SER A 60 11.80 -14.12 14.79
CA SER A 60 12.03 -15.50 15.28
C SER A 60 12.70 -16.40 14.20
N PRO A 61 13.51 -17.41 14.59
CA PRO A 61 14.00 -17.69 15.93
C PRO A 61 15.11 -16.72 16.35
N TYR A 62 15.04 -16.23 17.55
CA TYR A 62 16.02 -15.31 18.13
C TYR A 62 16.25 -15.60 19.61
N ARG A 63 17.47 -15.44 20.08
CA ARG A 63 17.81 -15.52 21.51
C ARG A 63 18.24 -14.13 21.99
N SER A 64 17.54 -13.61 22.99
CA SER A 64 17.85 -12.31 23.59
C SER A 64 19.31 -12.20 24.04
N VAL A 65 19.91 -11.04 23.77
CA VAL A 65 21.33 -10.75 24.08
C VAL A 65 21.53 -9.45 24.87
N CYS A 66 20.54 -8.53 24.88
CA CYS A 66 20.69 -7.19 25.42
C CYS A 66 19.69 -6.82 26.52
N GLY A 67 18.65 -7.61 26.76
CA GLY A 67 17.65 -7.38 27.82
C GLY A 67 16.52 -6.40 27.46
N ASN A 68 16.69 -5.56 26.42
CA ASN A 68 15.64 -4.73 25.82
C ASN A 68 15.23 -5.24 24.43
N ASP A 69 15.63 -6.44 24.08
CA ASP A 69 15.38 -7.15 22.84
C ASP A 69 14.38 -8.30 23.06
N PHE A 70 13.37 -8.38 22.21
CA PHE A 70 12.25 -9.31 22.35
C PHE A 70 12.05 -10.08 21.06
N GLU A 71 11.94 -11.40 21.16
CA GLU A 71 11.61 -12.25 20.03
C GLU A 71 10.15 -12.11 19.66
N VAL A 72 9.88 -11.93 18.34
CA VAL A 72 8.53 -11.89 17.77
C VAL A 72 8.47 -12.82 16.58
N ARG A 73 7.48 -13.73 16.58
CA ARG A 73 7.23 -14.58 15.44
C ARG A 73 6.60 -13.77 14.32
N ASP A 74 7.02 -14.04 13.07
CA ASP A 74 6.49 -13.39 11.86
C ASP A 74 6.53 -11.84 11.93
N LEU A 75 7.60 -11.28 12.55
CA LEU A 75 7.76 -9.84 12.73
C LEU A 75 7.67 -9.08 11.41
N SER A 76 8.22 -9.64 10.34
CA SER A 76 8.17 -9.05 8.99
C SER A 76 6.73 -8.85 8.50
N ALA A 77 5.83 -9.80 8.76
CA ALA A 77 4.42 -9.68 8.44
C ALA A 77 3.70 -8.62 9.32
N HIS A 78 4.12 -8.48 10.57
CA HIS A 78 3.54 -7.55 11.54
C HIS A 78 4.09 -6.12 11.43
N LYS A 79 5.20 -5.91 10.73
CA LYS A 79 5.92 -4.63 10.64
C LYS A 79 4.98 -3.46 10.27
N GLY A 80 4.18 -3.62 9.24
CA GLY A 80 3.23 -2.61 8.80
C GLY A 80 2.14 -2.31 9.83
N MET A 81 1.63 -3.34 10.52
CA MET A 81 0.62 -3.18 11.57
C MET A 81 1.21 -2.46 12.81
N ILE A 82 2.45 -2.79 13.20
CA ILE A 82 3.17 -2.10 14.27
C ILE A 82 3.30 -0.61 13.95
N ALA A 83 3.76 -0.29 12.74
CA ALA A 83 3.91 1.08 12.27
C ALA A 83 2.55 1.79 12.19
N SER A 84 1.52 1.14 11.65
CA SER A 84 0.17 1.69 11.58
C SER A 84 -0.35 2.11 12.96
N ARG A 85 -0.24 1.23 13.96
CA ARG A 85 -0.65 1.54 15.34
C ARG A 85 0.18 2.65 15.96
N PHE A 86 1.49 2.66 15.71
CA PHE A 86 2.36 3.74 16.20
C PHE A 86 1.96 5.10 15.63
N TYR A 87 1.67 5.18 14.34
CA TYR A 87 1.23 6.39 13.64
C TYR A 87 -0.29 6.61 13.71
N GLN A 88 -0.98 6.00 14.70
CA GLN A 88 -2.40 6.20 14.98
C GLN A 88 -3.32 5.81 13.81
N GLU A 89 -3.00 4.71 13.14
CA GLU A 89 -3.80 4.08 12.09
C GLU A 89 -4.29 5.09 11.02
N PRO A 90 -3.37 5.80 10.34
CA PRO A 90 -3.70 6.94 9.50
C PRO A 90 -4.66 6.59 8.37
N SER A 91 -4.57 5.38 7.82
CA SER A 91 -5.43 4.90 6.73
C SER A 91 -6.89 4.64 7.14
N LYS A 92 -7.23 4.68 8.45
CA LYS A 92 -8.63 4.60 8.89
C LYS A 92 -9.42 5.88 8.59
N SER A 93 -8.73 7.02 8.52
CA SER A 93 -9.33 8.33 8.26
C SER A 93 -9.02 8.87 6.86
N LEU A 94 -8.16 8.21 6.10
CA LEU A 94 -7.84 8.54 4.71
C LEU A 94 -8.55 7.56 3.77
N LYS A 95 -9.05 8.05 2.64
CA LYS A 95 -9.45 7.19 1.51
C LYS A 95 -8.19 6.75 0.78
N VAL A 96 -7.75 5.52 0.98
CA VAL A 96 -6.56 5.01 0.30
C VAL A 96 -6.96 4.30 -0.98
N ILE A 97 -6.41 4.78 -2.10
CA ILE A 97 -6.59 4.24 -3.44
C ILE A 97 -5.25 3.65 -3.87
N ALA A 98 -5.22 2.38 -4.20
CA ALA A 98 -4.00 1.70 -4.64
C ALA A 98 -4.07 1.32 -6.12
N VAL A 99 -3.04 1.66 -6.88
CA VAL A 99 -2.96 1.41 -8.32
C VAL A 99 -1.92 0.34 -8.59
N THR A 100 -2.32 -0.75 -9.24
CA THR A 100 -1.40 -1.79 -9.72
C THR A 100 -1.51 -2.00 -11.23
N GLY A 101 -0.51 -2.65 -11.78
CA GLY A 101 -0.38 -2.98 -13.21
C GLY A 101 1.09 -2.97 -13.62
N THR A 102 1.39 -3.33 -14.85
CA THR A 102 2.74 -3.22 -15.40
C THR A 102 3.04 -1.76 -15.71
N ASN A 103 2.21 -1.11 -16.49
CA ASN A 103 2.37 0.28 -16.93
C ASN A 103 1.21 1.15 -16.46
N GLY A 104 1.43 2.47 -16.40
CA GLY A 104 0.40 3.46 -16.11
C GLY A 104 0.12 3.73 -14.64
N LYS A 105 0.74 3.02 -13.69
CA LYS A 105 0.55 3.25 -12.24
C LYS A 105 0.76 4.71 -11.86
N THR A 106 1.91 5.26 -12.21
CA THR A 106 2.28 6.66 -11.91
C THR A 106 1.31 7.66 -12.54
N SER A 107 0.99 7.50 -13.84
CA SER A 107 0.07 8.41 -14.51
C SER A 107 -1.31 8.38 -13.89
N VAL A 108 -1.85 7.18 -13.63
CA VAL A 108 -3.18 7.01 -13.03
C VAL A 108 -3.22 7.56 -11.62
N SER A 109 -2.22 7.28 -10.77
CA SER A 109 -2.18 7.79 -9.39
C SER A 109 -2.17 9.32 -9.35
N HIS A 110 -1.39 9.96 -10.23
CA HIS A 110 -1.35 11.42 -10.33
C HIS A 110 -2.64 12.02 -10.90
N TYR A 111 -3.24 11.41 -11.94
CA TYR A 111 -4.51 11.89 -12.48
C TYR A 111 -5.66 11.78 -11.47
N VAL A 112 -5.72 10.66 -10.73
CA VAL A 112 -6.72 10.49 -9.66
C VAL A 112 -6.51 11.53 -8.57
N ALA A 113 -5.27 11.77 -8.13
CA ALA A 113 -4.98 12.76 -7.11
C ALA A 113 -5.33 14.18 -7.57
N GLN A 114 -5.04 14.55 -8.81
CA GLN A 114 -5.42 15.85 -9.38
C GLN A 114 -6.93 15.98 -9.48
N ALA A 115 -7.64 14.97 -9.96
CA ALA A 115 -9.09 14.99 -10.09
C ALA A 115 -9.78 15.17 -8.73
N LEU A 116 -9.36 14.42 -7.70
CA LEU A 116 -9.88 14.56 -6.35
C LEU A 116 -9.59 15.96 -5.76
N SER A 117 -8.40 16.48 -5.98
CA SER A 117 -8.04 17.84 -5.53
C SER A 117 -8.89 18.92 -6.19
N LEU A 118 -9.21 18.79 -7.48
CA LEU A 118 -10.15 19.68 -8.20
C LEU A 118 -11.57 19.59 -7.62
N LEU A 119 -11.95 18.44 -7.09
CA LEU A 119 -13.23 18.21 -6.40
C LEU A 119 -13.18 18.62 -4.92
N GLN A 120 -12.21 19.42 -4.51
CA GLN A 120 -12.00 19.89 -3.13
C GLN A 120 -11.78 18.73 -2.12
N GLN A 121 -11.23 17.60 -2.56
CA GLN A 121 -10.77 16.50 -1.72
C GLN A 121 -9.25 16.41 -1.86
N PRO A 122 -8.46 17.06 -0.99
CA PRO A 122 -7.00 17.05 -1.07
C PRO A 122 -6.47 15.62 -1.05
N CYS A 123 -5.75 15.24 -2.11
CA CYS A 123 -5.25 13.89 -2.31
C CYS A 123 -3.73 13.88 -2.43
N GLY A 124 -3.07 13.14 -1.54
CA GLY A 124 -1.64 12.86 -1.63
C GLY A 124 -1.34 11.76 -2.64
N VAL A 125 -0.07 11.67 -3.02
CA VAL A 125 0.45 10.57 -3.84
C VAL A 125 1.63 9.89 -3.16
N VAL A 126 1.79 8.59 -3.41
CA VAL A 126 2.98 7.81 -3.03
C VAL A 126 3.35 6.93 -4.22
N GLY A 127 4.50 7.16 -4.81
CA GLY A 127 4.90 6.40 -5.98
C GLY A 127 6.30 6.72 -6.50
N THR A 128 6.54 6.34 -7.73
CA THR A 128 7.85 6.44 -8.40
C THR A 128 8.40 7.87 -8.47
N LEU A 129 7.53 8.86 -8.61
CA LEU A 129 7.94 10.28 -8.67
C LEU A 129 8.09 10.92 -7.29
N GLY A 130 7.87 10.16 -6.22
CA GLY A 130 7.96 10.64 -4.85
C GLY A 130 6.66 10.47 -4.07
N ALA A 131 6.64 11.02 -2.85
CA ALA A 131 5.48 11.01 -1.96
C ALA A 131 5.22 12.41 -1.41
N GLY A 132 3.96 12.80 -1.35
CA GLY A 132 3.58 14.11 -0.80
C GLY A 132 2.15 14.53 -1.13
N LEU A 133 1.80 15.73 -0.67
CA LEU A 133 0.52 16.36 -0.92
C LEU A 133 0.70 17.49 -1.93
N ASN A 134 -0.19 17.58 -2.91
CA ASN A 134 -0.11 18.54 -4.01
C ASN A 134 1.18 18.36 -4.86
N SER A 135 1.93 19.44 -5.10
CA SER A 135 3.19 19.44 -5.85
C SER A 135 4.44 19.29 -4.97
N ASP A 136 4.27 19.18 -3.65
CA ASP A 136 5.36 19.06 -2.69
C ASP A 136 5.71 17.58 -2.49
N LEU A 137 6.47 17.01 -3.44
CA LEU A 137 6.86 15.61 -3.45
C LEU A 137 8.30 15.45 -2.99
N GLU A 138 8.50 14.56 -2.02
CA GLU A 138 9.82 14.12 -1.57
C GLU A 138 10.19 12.80 -2.25
N ASP A 139 11.43 12.66 -2.69
CA ASP A 139 11.92 11.39 -3.24
C ASP A 139 11.93 10.30 -2.18
N VAL A 140 11.31 9.17 -2.48
CA VAL A 140 11.21 8.02 -1.57
C VAL A 140 12.07 6.83 -2.02
N GLY A 141 12.77 6.96 -3.15
CA GLY A 141 13.72 5.98 -3.67
C GLY A 141 13.10 4.66 -4.18
N MET A 142 11.81 4.47 -4.01
CA MET A 142 11.08 3.24 -4.41
C MET A 142 9.64 3.56 -4.81
N THR A 143 9.12 2.83 -5.81
CA THR A 143 7.71 2.95 -6.23
C THR A 143 6.72 2.69 -5.09
N THR A 144 7.01 1.69 -4.26
CA THR A 144 6.24 1.36 -3.06
C THR A 144 7.22 1.34 -1.88
N PRO A 145 7.17 2.31 -0.96
CA PRO A 145 8.10 2.39 0.16
C PRO A 145 7.91 1.24 1.15
N ASP A 146 8.87 1.08 2.07
CA ASP A 146 8.75 0.14 3.18
C ASP A 146 7.49 0.43 4.02
N ALA A 147 6.93 -0.61 4.63
CA ALA A 147 5.68 -0.48 5.39
C ALA A 147 5.77 0.57 6.53
N VAL A 148 6.92 0.72 7.17
CA VAL A 148 7.13 1.73 8.23
C VAL A 148 7.09 3.14 7.64
N ASP A 149 7.81 3.36 6.55
CA ASP A 149 7.84 4.66 5.87
C ASP A 149 6.48 5.01 5.28
N LEU A 150 5.77 4.03 4.71
CA LEU A 150 4.41 4.25 4.19
C LEU A 150 3.47 4.76 5.29
N GLN A 151 3.46 4.12 6.46
CA GLN A 151 2.58 4.54 7.56
C GLN A 151 2.96 5.93 8.08
N ARG A 152 4.25 6.27 8.14
CA ARG A 152 4.73 7.61 8.48
C ARG A 152 4.23 8.65 7.45
N MET A 153 4.38 8.38 6.16
CA MET A 153 3.93 9.27 5.08
C MET A 153 2.41 9.49 5.13
N LEU A 154 1.63 8.45 5.33
CA LEU A 154 0.17 8.56 5.48
C LEU A 154 -0.21 9.43 6.69
N PHE A 155 0.49 9.27 7.82
CA PHE A 155 0.28 10.09 9.02
C PHE A 155 0.61 11.56 8.75
N GLU A 156 1.73 11.86 8.09
CA GLU A 156 2.16 13.22 7.75
C GLU A 156 1.19 13.89 6.76
N MET A 157 0.76 13.17 5.70
CA MET A 157 -0.22 13.67 4.73
C MET A 157 -1.57 13.96 5.40
N ARG A 158 -2.05 13.07 6.29
CA ARG A 158 -3.24 13.32 7.10
C ARG A 158 -3.09 14.58 7.94
N GLY A 159 -1.95 14.77 8.59
CA GLY A 159 -1.64 15.96 9.39
C GLY A 159 -1.59 17.26 8.56
N LYS A 160 -1.24 17.16 7.28
CA LYS A 160 -1.27 18.27 6.29
C LYS A 160 -2.66 18.48 5.66
N GLY A 161 -3.69 17.73 6.07
CA GLY A 161 -5.06 17.92 5.63
C GLY A 161 -5.46 17.11 4.39
N ALA A 162 -4.76 16.00 4.08
CA ALA A 162 -5.20 15.09 3.03
C ALA A 162 -6.49 14.37 3.44
N ASP A 163 -7.44 14.26 2.52
CA ASP A 163 -8.66 13.43 2.63
C ASP A 163 -8.46 12.06 2.00
N ALA A 164 -7.58 12.00 1.00
CA ALA A 164 -7.27 10.78 0.27
C ALA A 164 -5.76 10.65 0.00
N VAL A 165 -5.33 9.43 -0.30
CA VAL A 165 -3.98 9.15 -0.81
C VAL A 165 -4.08 8.13 -1.93
N CYS A 166 -3.49 8.43 -3.10
CA CYS A 166 -3.35 7.51 -4.19
C CYS A 166 -1.92 6.94 -4.20
N LEU A 167 -1.76 5.63 -4.12
CA LEU A 167 -0.46 4.98 -4.01
C LEU A 167 -0.22 3.95 -5.13
N GLU A 168 1.02 3.83 -5.55
CA GLU A 168 1.45 2.80 -6.48
C GLU A 168 1.75 1.49 -5.74
N ALA A 169 0.99 0.44 -6.04
CA ALA A 169 1.18 -0.91 -5.51
C ALA A 169 1.97 -1.76 -6.50
N SER A 170 3.30 -1.76 -6.38
CA SER A 170 4.17 -2.61 -7.18
C SER A 170 4.04 -4.08 -6.76
N SER A 171 4.30 -5.01 -7.69
CA SER A 171 4.29 -6.45 -7.38
C SER A 171 5.29 -6.83 -6.27
N HIS A 172 6.48 -6.22 -6.27
CA HIS A 172 7.44 -6.36 -5.19
C HIS A 172 6.89 -5.87 -3.85
N GLY A 173 6.24 -4.69 -3.85
CA GLY A 173 5.64 -4.11 -2.64
C GLY A 173 4.53 -4.99 -2.06
N LEU A 174 3.72 -5.60 -2.91
CA LEU A 174 2.66 -6.53 -2.51
C LEU A 174 3.25 -7.81 -1.91
N VAL A 175 4.16 -8.49 -2.62
CA VAL A 175 4.80 -9.73 -2.14
C VAL A 175 5.58 -9.52 -0.84
N GLN A 176 6.28 -8.39 -0.72
CA GLN A 176 7.07 -8.06 0.47
C GLN A 176 6.23 -7.48 1.62
N GLY A 177 4.90 -7.40 1.48
CA GLY A 177 4.02 -6.90 2.52
C GLY A 177 4.22 -5.42 2.88
N ARG A 178 4.74 -4.61 1.96
CA ARG A 178 5.00 -3.18 2.21
C ARG A 178 3.73 -2.35 2.41
N LEU A 179 2.58 -2.89 1.97
CA LEU A 179 1.26 -2.28 2.18
C LEU A 179 0.56 -2.81 3.45
N ASN A 180 1.13 -3.78 4.15
CA ASN A 180 0.54 -4.35 5.36
C ASN A 180 0.27 -3.25 6.40
N GLY A 181 -0.85 -3.37 7.11
CA GLY A 181 -1.30 -2.35 8.07
C GLY A 181 -1.98 -1.13 7.44
N THR A 182 -2.06 -1.06 6.10
CA THR A 182 -2.80 -0.02 5.38
C THR A 182 -4.20 -0.51 5.04
N ARG A 183 -5.21 0.27 5.41
CA ARG A 183 -6.58 0.06 4.96
C ARG A 183 -6.72 0.64 3.56
N ILE A 184 -6.86 -0.23 2.55
CA ILE A 184 -7.05 0.14 1.15
C ILE A 184 -8.54 0.03 0.83
N GLU A 185 -9.15 1.13 0.41
CA GLU A 185 -10.58 1.20 0.11
C GLU A 185 -10.87 0.92 -1.37
N THR A 186 -9.97 1.36 -2.26
CA THR A 186 -10.13 1.23 -3.71
C THR A 186 -8.88 0.65 -4.35
N ALA A 187 -9.03 -0.37 -5.19
CA ALA A 187 -7.97 -0.94 -6.02
C ALA A 187 -8.21 -0.63 -7.50
N ILE A 188 -7.15 -0.21 -8.21
CA ILE A 188 -7.20 0.07 -9.64
C ILE A 188 -6.23 -0.87 -10.35
N PHE A 189 -6.72 -1.58 -11.39
CA PHE A 189 -5.91 -2.39 -12.30
C PHE A 189 -5.79 -1.71 -13.65
N THR A 190 -4.57 -1.45 -14.09
CA THR A 190 -4.31 -0.79 -15.38
C THR A 190 -4.08 -1.79 -16.52
N ASN A 191 -3.13 -2.67 -16.39
CA ASN A 191 -2.77 -3.70 -17.38
C ASN A 191 -1.71 -4.65 -16.82
N ILE A 192 -1.48 -5.78 -17.51
CA ILE A 192 -0.35 -6.65 -17.24
C ILE A 192 0.35 -7.09 -18.53
N SER A 193 1.65 -7.02 -18.54
CA SER A 193 2.53 -7.56 -19.56
C SER A 193 3.76 -8.19 -18.93
N ARG A 194 4.55 -8.95 -19.68
CA ARG A 194 5.75 -9.60 -19.16
C ARG A 194 6.75 -8.55 -18.66
N ASP A 195 7.01 -8.56 -17.37
CA ASP A 195 7.94 -7.66 -16.68
C ASP A 195 8.40 -8.31 -15.36
N HIS A 196 9.50 -7.86 -14.79
CA HIS A 196 10.01 -8.31 -13.49
C HIS A 196 10.15 -9.84 -13.32
N LEU A 197 10.43 -10.59 -14.41
CA LEU A 197 10.65 -12.04 -14.36
C LEU A 197 12.02 -12.41 -13.75
N ASP A 198 12.85 -11.43 -13.49
CA ASP A 198 14.07 -11.54 -12.69
C ASP A 198 13.77 -11.70 -11.18
N TYR A 199 12.64 -11.21 -10.73
CA TYR A 199 12.18 -11.32 -9.33
C TYR A 199 11.09 -12.39 -9.17
N HIS A 200 10.11 -12.42 -10.07
CA HIS A 200 9.04 -13.41 -10.05
C HIS A 200 9.49 -14.65 -10.83
N SER A 201 9.26 -15.85 -10.27
CA SER A 201 9.68 -17.11 -10.88
C SER A 201 9.12 -17.32 -12.30
N ASP A 202 7.92 -16.82 -12.55
CA ASP A 202 7.23 -16.86 -13.84
C ASP A 202 6.12 -15.79 -13.94
N PHE A 203 5.42 -15.76 -15.06
CA PHE A 203 4.38 -14.77 -15.31
C PHE A 203 3.12 -14.98 -14.46
N ASP A 204 2.84 -16.21 -14.05
CA ASP A 204 1.66 -16.50 -13.22
C ASP A 204 1.89 -16.03 -11.79
N HIS A 205 3.08 -16.21 -11.22
CA HIS A 205 3.44 -15.61 -9.93
C HIS A 205 3.39 -14.06 -9.98
N TYR A 206 3.74 -13.45 -11.10
CA TYR A 206 3.62 -12.01 -11.28
C TYR A 206 2.16 -11.54 -11.28
N LYS A 207 1.24 -12.29 -11.95
CA LYS A 207 -0.21 -12.04 -11.89
C LYS A 207 -0.75 -12.19 -10.47
N GLU A 208 -0.42 -13.30 -9.80
CA GLU A 208 -0.84 -13.56 -8.42
C GLU A 208 -0.35 -12.47 -7.45
N ALA A 209 0.85 -11.96 -7.62
CA ALA A 209 1.36 -10.84 -6.84
C ALA A 209 0.45 -9.60 -6.96
N LYS A 210 -0.03 -9.26 -8.17
CA LYS A 210 -0.95 -8.12 -8.37
C LYS A 210 -2.36 -8.42 -7.89
N LYS A 211 -2.82 -9.66 -8.02
CA LYS A 211 -4.12 -10.12 -7.55
C LYS A 211 -4.30 -9.92 -6.06
N GLN A 212 -3.22 -10.04 -5.26
CA GLN A 212 -3.25 -9.80 -3.81
C GLN A 212 -3.90 -8.45 -3.44
N LEU A 213 -3.75 -7.41 -4.28
CA LEU A 213 -4.38 -6.12 -4.03
C LEU A 213 -5.91 -6.21 -4.06
N PHE A 214 -6.46 -7.06 -4.93
CA PHE A 214 -7.90 -7.26 -5.09
C PHE A 214 -8.47 -8.21 -4.02
N GLU A 215 -7.63 -8.87 -3.27
CA GLU A 215 -7.99 -9.70 -2.11
C GLU A 215 -7.87 -8.94 -0.78
N TRP A 216 -7.57 -7.63 -0.82
CA TRP A 216 -7.36 -6.82 0.39
C TRP A 216 -8.58 -6.84 1.32
N PRO A 217 -8.38 -6.97 2.65
CA PRO A 217 -9.50 -7.21 3.59
C PRO A 217 -10.57 -6.10 3.60
N ASP A 218 -10.14 -4.85 3.48
CA ASP A 218 -11.02 -3.67 3.59
C ASP A 218 -11.45 -3.10 2.23
N LEU A 219 -11.20 -3.82 1.14
CA LEU A 219 -11.49 -3.35 -0.21
C LEU A 219 -12.99 -3.23 -0.41
N LYS A 220 -13.43 -2.03 -0.83
CA LYS A 220 -14.82 -1.72 -1.16
C LYS A 220 -15.05 -1.55 -2.65
N HIS A 221 -14.04 -1.04 -3.36
CA HIS A 221 -14.15 -0.69 -4.77
C HIS A 221 -13.00 -1.26 -5.56
N ALA A 222 -13.31 -1.77 -6.75
CA ALA A 222 -12.35 -2.18 -7.76
C ALA A 222 -12.62 -1.43 -9.06
N VAL A 223 -11.58 -0.90 -9.70
CA VAL A 223 -11.65 -0.25 -11.03
C VAL A 223 -10.74 -1.04 -11.96
N ILE A 224 -11.30 -1.68 -12.98
CA ILE A 224 -10.59 -2.72 -13.72
C ILE A 224 -10.68 -2.49 -15.23
N ASN A 225 -9.53 -2.51 -15.89
CA ASN A 225 -9.39 -2.43 -17.34
C ASN A 225 -9.77 -3.78 -18.00
N LEU A 226 -10.83 -3.78 -18.84
CA LEU A 226 -11.26 -4.96 -19.60
C LEU A 226 -10.52 -5.14 -20.93
N ASP A 227 -9.68 -4.19 -21.35
CA ASP A 227 -8.84 -4.36 -22.54
C ASP A 227 -7.68 -5.34 -22.32
N ASP A 228 -7.49 -5.79 -21.08
CA ASP A 228 -6.49 -6.76 -20.65
C ASP A 228 -7.18 -8.06 -20.24
N GLU A 229 -6.72 -9.21 -20.76
CA GLU A 229 -7.32 -10.52 -20.48
C GLU A 229 -7.31 -10.87 -18.98
N PHE A 230 -6.26 -10.49 -18.25
CA PHE A 230 -6.20 -10.70 -16.82
C PHE A 230 -7.17 -9.77 -16.07
N GLY A 231 -7.42 -8.58 -16.61
CA GLY A 231 -8.45 -7.65 -16.10
C GLY A 231 -9.85 -8.27 -16.17
N GLU A 232 -10.17 -9.00 -17.23
CA GLU A 232 -11.46 -9.70 -17.34
C GLU A 232 -11.61 -10.79 -16.26
N VAL A 233 -10.55 -11.55 -15.98
CA VAL A 233 -10.54 -12.54 -14.90
C VAL A 233 -10.76 -11.85 -13.55
N LEU A 234 -10.02 -10.78 -13.26
CA LEU A 234 -10.16 -10.02 -12.01
C LEU A 234 -11.55 -9.41 -11.85
N ALA A 235 -12.14 -8.87 -12.93
CA ALA A 235 -13.47 -8.27 -12.89
C ALA A 235 -14.53 -9.31 -12.51
N ASN A 236 -14.49 -10.50 -13.12
CA ASN A 236 -15.43 -11.58 -12.82
C ASN A 236 -15.32 -12.03 -11.35
N GLU A 237 -14.10 -12.17 -10.81
CA GLU A 237 -13.88 -12.52 -9.40
C GLU A 237 -14.38 -11.40 -8.46
N MET A 238 -14.13 -10.15 -8.80
CA MET A 238 -14.53 -9.01 -7.97
C MET A 238 -16.03 -8.78 -7.95
N ILE A 239 -16.73 -8.97 -9.09
CA ILE A 239 -18.19 -8.92 -9.17
C ILE A 239 -18.79 -10.00 -8.26
N ALA A 240 -18.26 -11.22 -8.31
CA ALA A 240 -18.71 -12.31 -7.46
C ALA A 240 -18.44 -12.06 -5.95
N ARG A 241 -17.28 -11.47 -5.62
CA ARG A 241 -16.86 -11.21 -4.24
C ARG A 241 -17.60 -10.06 -3.57
N LEU A 242 -17.83 -8.97 -4.29
CA LEU A 242 -18.44 -7.75 -3.75
C LEU A 242 -19.97 -7.80 -3.75
N GLU A 243 -20.57 -8.93 -4.18
CA GLU A 243 -22.02 -9.16 -4.17
C GLU A 243 -22.81 -7.92 -4.65
N ILE A 244 -22.48 -7.41 -5.83
CA ILE A 244 -23.26 -6.34 -6.38
C ILE A 244 -24.49 -6.98 -7.04
N PRO A 245 -25.70 -6.79 -6.51
CA PRO A 245 -26.89 -7.02 -7.31
C PRO A 245 -26.72 -6.16 -8.57
N SER A 246 -26.89 -6.74 -9.75
CA SER A 246 -26.87 -6.06 -11.03
C SER A 246 -27.81 -4.84 -10.97
N ARG A 247 -27.31 -3.72 -10.46
CA ARG A 247 -28.01 -2.44 -10.49
C ARG A 247 -27.68 -1.85 -11.86
N LYS A 248 -28.68 -1.84 -12.74
CA LYS A 248 -28.75 -0.84 -13.78
C LYS A 248 -28.54 0.50 -13.09
N MET A 249 -27.43 1.17 -13.39
CA MET A 249 -27.15 2.51 -12.86
C MET A 249 -28.24 3.43 -13.44
N ASP A 250 -29.19 3.81 -12.60
CA ASP A 250 -30.01 4.97 -12.90
C ASP A 250 -29.08 6.20 -12.86
N GLU A 251 -29.16 7.05 -13.88
CA GLU A 251 -28.32 8.24 -14.10
C GLU A 251 -28.24 9.21 -12.90
N GLN A 252 -28.95 8.98 -11.81
CA GLN A 252 -29.04 9.84 -10.64
C GLN A 252 -28.46 9.23 -9.35
N SER A 253 -28.01 7.97 -9.35
CA SER A 253 -27.45 7.34 -8.15
C SER A 253 -25.95 7.06 -8.28
N VAL A 254 -25.13 8.09 -8.35
CA VAL A 254 -23.71 8.03 -7.97
C VAL A 254 -23.66 7.96 -6.45
N GLY A 255 -24.13 6.87 -5.89
CA GLY A 255 -24.26 6.67 -4.45
C GLY A 255 -23.32 5.57 -3.98
N CYS A 256 -22.54 5.90 -3.02
CA CYS A 256 -21.72 5.20 -2.02
C CYS A 256 -22.02 3.69 -1.77
N GLY A 257 -22.04 2.84 -2.82
CA GLY A 257 -22.10 1.38 -2.73
C GLY A 257 -20.70 0.78 -2.86
N THR A 258 -20.46 -0.39 -2.29
CA THR A 258 -19.31 -1.24 -2.63
C THR A 258 -19.46 -1.74 -4.06
N GLY A 259 -18.36 -1.81 -4.84
CA GLY A 259 -18.54 -2.28 -6.20
C GLY A 259 -17.30 -2.40 -7.08
N CYS A 260 -17.46 -3.18 -8.15
CA CYS A 260 -16.52 -3.26 -9.25
C CYS A 260 -17.01 -2.35 -10.39
N ILE A 261 -16.13 -1.48 -10.88
CA ILE A 261 -16.34 -0.64 -12.06
C ILE A 261 -15.34 -1.10 -13.11
N THR A 262 -15.83 -1.38 -14.30
CA THR A 262 -15.02 -1.81 -15.43
C THR A 262 -14.87 -0.66 -16.42
N PHE A 263 -13.69 -0.56 -17.06
CA PHE A 263 -13.49 0.40 -18.15
C PHE A 263 -12.79 -0.24 -19.35
N SER A 264 -13.04 0.30 -20.54
CA SER A 264 -12.44 -0.19 -21.78
C SER A 264 -12.39 0.91 -22.84
N LEU A 265 -11.39 0.84 -23.71
CA LEU A 265 -11.33 1.62 -24.95
C LEU A 265 -11.94 0.88 -26.15
N LYS A 266 -12.29 -0.42 -26.00
CA LYS A 266 -12.67 -1.30 -27.11
C LYS A 266 -14.02 -1.99 -26.88
N ARG A 267 -14.44 -2.14 -25.63
CA ARG A 267 -15.58 -2.98 -25.24
C ARG A 267 -16.76 -2.13 -24.76
N PRO A 268 -17.86 -2.09 -25.50
CA PRO A 268 -19.05 -1.33 -25.11
C PRO A 268 -19.85 -1.95 -23.96
N ASP A 269 -19.50 -3.17 -23.53
CA ASP A 269 -20.09 -3.86 -22.36
C ASP A 269 -19.40 -3.47 -21.03
N ALA A 270 -18.34 -2.67 -21.06
CA ALA A 270 -17.75 -2.08 -19.85
C ALA A 270 -18.66 -0.97 -19.29
N ASP A 271 -18.61 -0.76 -17.96
CA ASP A 271 -19.38 0.31 -17.27
C ASP A 271 -19.00 1.70 -17.77
N VAL A 272 -17.72 1.90 -18.11
CA VAL A 272 -17.18 3.09 -18.73
C VAL A 272 -16.43 2.69 -19.99
N TYR A 273 -16.88 3.12 -21.14
CA TYR A 273 -16.20 2.82 -22.40
C TYR A 273 -16.00 4.07 -23.25
N CYS A 274 -15.00 3.99 -24.15
CA CYS A 274 -14.71 5.06 -25.10
C CYS A 274 -15.46 4.78 -26.41
N ASP A 275 -16.37 5.67 -26.79
CA ASP A 275 -17.14 5.55 -28.02
C ASP A 275 -16.34 5.98 -29.26
N SER A 276 -15.53 7.06 -29.11
CA SER A 276 -14.64 7.53 -30.18
C SER A 276 -13.44 8.28 -29.62
N ILE A 277 -12.30 8.19 -30.32
CA ILE A 277 -11.09 8.96 -30.03
C ILE A 277 -10.74 9.82 -31.23
N GLU A 278 -10.85 11.14 -31.08
CA GLU A 278 -10.44 12.09 -32.09
C GLU A 278 -9.05 12.67 -31.79
N TYR A 279 -8.11 12.47 -32.70
CA TYR A 279 -6.77 13.06 -32.59
C TYR A 279 -6.79 14.44 -33.31
N LYS A 280 -6.58 15.52 -32.56
CA LYS A 280 -6.44 16.87 -33.14
C LYS A 280 -4.97 17.19 -33.31
N SER A 281 -4.63 17.79 -34.46
CA SER A 281 -3.24 18.17 -34.81
C SER A 281 -2.65 19.30 -33.95
N THR A 282 -3.43 19.84 -33.04
CA THR A 282 -3.03 20.95 -32.15
C THR A 282 -2.68 20.51 -30.74
N GLY A 283 -2.46 19.21 -30.51
CA GLY A 283 -2.00 18.63 -29.23
C GLY A 283 -3.12 18.37 -28.24
#